data_f852cfe75bd896574dab9e36b5962357
#
_entry.id   f852cfe75bd896574dab9e36b5962357
#
_cell.length_a   1.000
_cell.length_b   1.000
_cell.length_c   1.000
_cell.angle_alpha   90.00
_cell.angle_beta   90.00
_cell.angle_gamma   90.00
#
_symmetry.space_group_name_H-M   'P 1'
#
loop_
_entity.id
_entity.type
_entity.pdbx_description
1 polymer ?
#
loop_
_entity_poly.entity_id
_entity_poly.type
_entity_poly.pdbx_seq_one_letter_code
_entity_poly.pdbx_strand_id
1 'polypeptide(L)'
;MHDSSERRLCRECRHTYAKIIRALPAQVAIVRQIAYKQVRLTHLGHTPSRGVPPMPLNTRALKLIDRIHSQCCVVLGQINARYASLPLVPALRILGENVKRVPQLPAAVIDLREWQAIERDYDTLTTPDEIKHPIGVCPKCNAPASAHTWDKTYTCSKCGCSSIVADMITSAKNRLKNNRGGLETSPKKVEKNPGHIYKPSRI
;
A
#
# COMPACT_ATOMS: atom_id res chain seq x y z
N MET A 1 -37.59 -24.35 -0.09
CA MET A 1 -36.40 -24.02 0.77
C MET A 1 -35.25 -24.89 0.29
N HIS A 2 -34.35 -24.35 -0.52
CA HIS A 2 -33.16 -25.09 -0.95
C HIS A 2 -32.15 -25.09 0.20
N ASP A 3 -31.88 -26.28 0.68
CA ASP A 3 -30.86 -26.53 1.72
C ASP A 3 -29.49 -26.14 1.22
N SER A 4 -28.93 -25.05 1.83
CA SER A 4 -27.65 -24.42 1.42
C SER A 4 -26.45 -25.19 1.98
N SER A 5 -26.63 -26.35 2.57
CA SER A 5 -25.64 -26.98 3.46
C SER A 5 -24.54 -27.81 2.78
N GLU A 6 -24.58 -28.01 1.45
CA GLU A 6 -23.58 -28.87 0.78
C GLU A 6 -22.95 -28.28 -0.48
N ARG A 7 -22.55 -27.02 -0.46
CA ARG A 7 -21.74 -26.47 -1.58
C ARG A 7 -20.30 -26.92 -1.48
N ARG A 8 -20.03 -28.14 -1.91
CA ARG A 8 -18.66 -28.64 -2.06
C ARG A 8 -17.96 -27.88 -3.18
N LEU A 9 -16.68 -27.58 -2.96
CA LEU A 9 -15.84 -26.97 -4.00
C LEU A 9 -15.72 -27.89 -5.22
N CYS A 10 -15.88 -27.34 -6.43
CA CYS A 10 -15.60 -28.03 -7.67
C CYS A 10 -14.08 -28.35 -7.79
N ARG A 11 -13.71 -29.17 -8.77
CA ARG A 11 -12.30 -29.59 -8.96
C ARG A 11 -11.36 -28.40 -9.14
N GLU A 12 -11.74 -27.43 -9.95
CA GLU A 12 -10.94 -26.23 -10.21
C GLU A 12 -10.78 -25.36 -8.96
N CYS A 13 -11.88 -25.14 -8.23
CA CYS A 13 -11.84 -24.40 -6.97
C CYS A 13 -10.94 -25.07 -5.93
N ARG A 14 -10.97 -26.42 -5.85
CA ARG A 14 -10.06 -27.18 -4.98
C ARG A 14 -8.61 -27.02 -5.39
N HIS A 15 -8.33 -27.01 -6.70
CA HIS A 15 -6.99 -26.77 -7.20
C HIS A 15 -6.48 -25.37 -6.87
N THR A 16 -7.31 -24.35 -7.10
CA THR A 16 -7.01 -22.95 -6.74
C THR A 16 -6.75 -22.82 -5.26
N TYR A 17 -7.61 -23.41 -4.42
CA TYR A 17 -7.44 -23.40 -2.96
C TYR A 17 -6.07 -23.99 -2.55
N ALA A 18 -5.73 -25.16 -3.09
CA ALA A 18 -4.47 -25.82 -2.80
C ALA A 18 -3.25 -25.02 -3.30
N LYS A 19 -3.37 -24.32 -4.43
CA LYS A 19 -2.32 -23.42 -4.95
C LYS A 19 -2.06 -22.26 -3.99
N ILE A 20 -3.12 -21.59 -3.53
CA ILE A 20 -3.02 -20.49 -2.58
C ILE A 20 -2.31 -20.95 -1.30
N ILE A 21 -2.77 -22.03 -0.67
CA ILE A 21 -2.20 -22.54 0.56
C ILE A 21 -0.69 -22.83 0.42
N ARG A 22 -0.26 -23.41 -0.71
CA ARG A 22 1.15 -23.69 -0.95
C ARG A 22 2.00 -22.44 -1.13
N ALA A 23 1.42 -21.36 -1.63
CA ALA A 23 2.13 -20.08 -1.85
C ALA A 23 2.30 -19.28 -0.55
N LEU A 24 1.42 -19.46 0.46
CA LEU A 24 1.40 -18.66 1.68
C LEU A 24 2.74 -18.52 2.41
N PRO A 25 3.56 -19.57 2.61
CA PRO A 25 4.83 -19.42 3.32
C PRO A 25 5.78 -18.44 2.62
N ALA A 26 5.87 -18.51 1.29
CA ALA A 26 6.69 -17.60 0.49
C ALA A 26 6.13 -16.17 0.51
N GLN A 27 4.82 -16.02 0.39
CA GLN A 27 4.13 -14.73 0.44
C GLN A 27 4.36 -14.06 1.81
N VAL A 28 4.19 -14.77 2.91
CA VAL A 28 4.44 -14.25 4.26
C VAL A 28 5.90 -13.82 4.44
N ALA A 29 6.86 -14.57 3.89
CA ALA A 29 8.27 -14.18 3.93
C ALA A 29 8.51 -12.85 3.22
N ILE A 30 7.92 -12.63 2.04
CA ILE A 30 8.02 -11.39 1.27
C ILE A 30 7.35 -10.23 2.03
N VAL A 31 6.12 -10.43 2.53
CA VAL A 31 5.38 -9.39 3.28
C VAL A 31 6.15 -8.98 4.54
N ARG A 32 6.76 -9.92 5.26
CA ARG A 32 7.64 -9.61 6.39
C ARG A 32 8.84 -8.77 5.96
N GLN A 33 9.49 -9.09 4.84
CA GLN A 33 10.60 -8.28 4.34
C GLN A 33 10.15 -6.85 4.01
N ILE A 34 8.97 -6.66 3.41
CA ILE A 34 8.40 -5.34 3.15
C ILE A 34 8.16 -4.59 4.45
N ALA A 35 7.56 -5.24 5.45
CA ALA A 35 7.32 -4.65 6.77
C ALA A 35 8.61 -4.17 7.45
N TYR A 36 9.68 -4.98 7.40
CA TYR A 36 10.96 -4.68 8.05
C TYR A 36 11.92 -3.80 7.24
N LYS A 37 11.90 -3.85 5.89
CA LYS A 37 12.78 -3.02 5.06
C LYS A 37 12.48 -1.53 5.21
N GLN A 38 11.23 -1.17 5.37
CA GLN A 38 10.85 0.22 5.61
C GLN A 38 11.35 0.74 6.96
N VAL A 39 11.49 -0.12 7.96
CA VAL A 39 12.12 0.25 9.25
C VAL A 39 13.60 0.61 9.07
N ARG A 40 14.34 -0.11 8.22
CA ARG A 40 15.76 0.17 7.98
C ARG A 40 16.02 1.46 7.19
N LEU A 41 15.16 1.79 6.23
CA LEU A 41 15.32 3.00 5.41
C LEU A 41 15.12 4.30 6.20
N THR A 42 14.30 4.29 7.23
CA THR A 42 14.09 5.46 8.10
C THR A 42 15.20 5.67 9.11
N HIS A 43 15.99 4.64 9.44
CA HIS A 43 17.14 4.78 10.34
C HIS A 43 18.38 5.40 9.67
N LEU A 44 18.44 5.45 8.34
CA LEU A 44 19.60 5.97 7.61
C LEU A 44 19.61 7.50 7.44
N GLY A 45 18.58 8.21 7.88
CA GLY A 45 18.45 9.65 7.64
C GLY A 45 18.07 10.55 8.82
N HIS A 46 17.69 10.03 9.96
CA HIS A 46 17.32 10.83 11.13
C HIS A 46 17.96 10.30 12.40
N THR A 47 18.73 11.16 13.07
CA THR A 47 19.07 10.97 14.50
C THR A 47 17.76 10.76 15.27
N PRO A 48 17.59 9.63 15.98
CA PRO A 48 16.37 9.40 16.72
C PRO A 48 16.18 10.50 17.76
N SER A 49 15.12 11.30 17.62
CA SER A 49 14.68 12.17 18.70
C SER A 49 14.38 11.26 19.90
N ARG A 50 15.05 11.50 21.01
CA ARG A 50 14.90 10.75 22.26
C ARG A 50 13.40 10.68 22.62
N GLY A 51 12.81 9.49 22.59
CA GLY A 51 11.53 9.25 23.25
C GLY A 51 10.37 8.65 22.46
N VAL A 52 10.45 8.53 21.12
CA VAL A 52 9.38 7.86 20.36
C VAL A 52 9.97 6.62 19.67
N PRO A 53 9.48 5.40 20.01
CA PRO A 53 9.91 4.22 19.28
C PRO A 53 9.53 4.38 17.82
N PRO A 54 10.42 4.00 16.87
CA PRO A 54 10.11 4.07 15.45
C PRO A 54 8.86 3.22 15.17
N MET A 55 7.79 3.88 14.71
CA MET A 55 6.58 3.16 14.30
C MET A 55 6.94 2.15 13.21
N PRO A 56 6.44 0.90 13.30
CA PRO A 56 6.55 -0.06 12.21
C PRO A 56 5.82 0.51 10.98
N LEU A 57 6.57 0.72 9.89
CA LEU A 57 6.19 1.72 8.89
C LEU A 57 5.25 1.22 7.81
N ASN A 58 5.06 -0.09 7.68
CA ASN A 58 4.06 -0.62 6.77
C ASN A 58 2.92 -1.30 7.53
N THR A 59 2.00 -0.49 8.01
CA THR A 59 0.78 -0.98 8.69
C THR A 59 -0.07 -1.88 7.77
N ARG A 60 -0.01 -1.70 6.43
CA ARG A 60 -0.69 -2.59 5.48
C ARG A 60 -0.06 -3.98 5.48
N ALA A 61 1.27 -4.07 5.46
CA ALA A 61 1.98 -5.36 5.51
C ALA A 61 1.70 -6.10 6.82
N LEU A 62 1.71 -5.41 7.96
CA LEU A 62 1.38 -6.01 9.24
C LEU A 62 -0.06 -6.50 9.29
N LYS A 63 -1.04 -5.68 8.87
CA LYS A 63 -2.45 -6.09 8.80
C LYS A 63 -2.65 -7.30 7.90
N LEU A 64 -1.91 -7.40 6.80
CA LEU A 64 -1.99 -8.57 5.92
C LEU A 64 -1.45 -9.82 6.61
N ILE A 65 -0.33 -9.73 7.35
CA ILE A 65 0.21 -10.85 8.14
C ILE A 65 -0.80 -11.31 9.19
N ASP A 66 -1.41 -10.36 9.92
CA ASP A 66 -2.41 -10.66 10.96
C ASP A 66 -3.65 -11.32 10.34
N ARG A 67 -4.10 -10.85 9.18
CA ARG A 67 -5.23 -11.42 8.46
C ARG A 67 -4.94 -12.85 7.99
N ILE A 68 -3.75 -13.09 7.42
CA ILE A 68 -3.29 -14.44 7.05
C ILE A 68 -3.28 -15.35 8.28
N HIS A 69 -2.73 -14.87 9.40
CA HIS A 69 -2.67 -15.64 10.65
C HIS A 69 -4.08 -15.99 11.15
N SER A 70 -4.96 -15.01 11.24
CA SER A 70 -6.35 -15.21 11.68
C SER A 70 -7.06 -16.24 10.81
N GLN A 71 -6.92 -16.14 9.48
CA GLN A 71 -7.54 -17.09 8.56
C GLN A 71 -6.94 -18.51 8.69
N CYS A 72 -5.62 -18.64 8.90
CA CYS A 72 -5.01 -19.92 9.21
C CYS A 72 -5.64 -20.55 10.46
N CYS A 73 -5.80 -19.78 11.54
CA CYS A 73 -6.41 -20.25 12.79
C CYS A 73 -7.86 -20.69 12.61
N VAL A 74 -8.66 -19.93 11.83
CA VAL A 74 -10.05 -20.28 11.51
C VAL A 74 -10.11 -21.62 10.77
N VAL A 75 -9.35 -21.79 9.70
CA VAL A 75 -9.36 -23.01 8.88
C VAL A 75 -8.82 -24.21 9.68
N LEU A 76 -7.74 -24.06 10.42
CA LEU A 76 -7.14 -25.10 11.22
C LEU A 76 -8.03 -25.48 12.42
N GLY A 77 -8.77 -24.54 12.99
CA GLY A 77 -9.75 -24.79 14.04
C GLY A 77 -10.88 -25.75 13.60
N GLN A 78 -11.25 -25.71 12.31
CA GLN A 78 -12.21 -26.65 11.72
C GLN A 78 -11.64 -28.09 11.63
N ILE A 79 -10.30 -28.24 11.55
CA ILE A 79 -9.64 -29.56 11.55
C ILE A 79 -9.51 -30.07 12.97
N ASN A 80 -9.03 -29.24 13.88
CA ASN A 80 -8.88 -29.53 15.30
C ASN A 80 -8.86 -28.22 16.09
N ALA A 81 -9.72 -28.10 17.09
CA ALA A 81 -9.84 -26.92 17.95
C ALA A 81 -8.49 -26.48 18.59
N ARG A 82 -7.59 -27.43 18.85
CA ARG A 82 -6.23 -27.12 19.40
C ARG A 82 -5.38 -26.31 18.44
N TYR A 83 -5.68 -26.28 17.15
CA TYR A 83 -4.91 -25.54 16.15
C TYR A 83 -5.39 -24.09 15.96
N ALA A 84 -6.52 -23.73 16.58
CA ALA A 84 -7.09 -22.39 16.44
C ALA A 84 -6.26 -21.25 17.06
N SER A 85 -5.27 -21.56 17.89
CA SER A 85 -4.42 -20.60 18.60
C SER A 85 -2.92 -20.75 18.31
N LEU A 86 -2.57 -21.44 17.24
CA LEU A 86 -1.17 -21.65 16.88
C LEU A 86 -0.50 -20.35 16.42
N PRO A 87 0.78 -20.13 16.74
CA PRO A 87 1.57 -19.07 16.10
C PRO A 87 1.63 -19.25 14.58
N LEU A 88 1.82 -18.13 13.84
CA LEU A 88 1.75 -18.11 12.38
C LEU A 88 2.61 -19.19 11.69
N VAL A 89 3.87 -19.35 12.07
CA VAL A 89 4.78 -20.29 11.40
C VAL A 89 4.34 -21.76 11.57
N PRO A 90 4.06 -22.26 12.79
CA PRO A 90 3.44 -23.58 12.96
C PRO A 90 2.11 -23.72 12.24
N ALA A 91 1.25 -22.69 12.25
CA ALA A 91 -0.04 -22.70 11.55
C ALA A 91 0.13 -22.91 10.04
N LEU A 92 1.03 -22.18 9.41
CA LEU A 92 1.34 -22.32 7.97
C LEU A 92 1.85 -23.72 7.63
N ARG A 93 2.71 -24.31 8.48
CA ARG A 93 3.22 -25.67 8.28
C ARG A 93 2.09 -26.68 8.30
N ILE A 94 1.27 -26.68 9.37
CA ILE A 94 0.17 -27.64 9.54
C ILE A 94 -0.88 -27.45 8.43
N LEU A 95 -1.15 -26.21 8.01
CA LEU A 95 -2.05 -25.93 6.90
C LEU A 95 -1.53 -26.55 5.60
N GLY A 96 -0.23 -26.43 5.32
CA GLY A 96 0.43 -27.06 4.18
C GLY A 96 0.36 -28.59 4.20
N GLU A 97 0.55 -29.21 5.36
CA GLU A 97 0.41 -30.67 5.55
C GLU A 97 -1.03 -31.15 5.27
N ASN A 98 -2.02 -30.31 5.56
CA ASN A 98 -3.44 -30.61 5.39
C ASN A 98 -4.04 -30.07 4.07
N VAL A 99 -3.22 -29.64 3.11
CA VAL A 99 -3.66 -28.98 1.87
C VAL A 99 -4.71 -29.78 1.07
N LYS A 100 -4.70 -31.12 1.14
CA LYS A 100 -5.68 -31.98 0.47
C LYS A 100 -7.00 -32.07 1.23
N ARG A 101 -6.98 -31.91 2.56
CA ARG A 101 -8.14 -32.02 3.45
C ARG A 101 -8.93 -30.72 3.54
N VAL A 102 -8.24 -29.59 3.59
CA VAL A 102 -8.85 -28.25 3.77
C VAL A 102 -9.94 -27.94 2.76
N PRO A 103 -9.79 -28.21 1.44
CA PRO A 103 -10.86 -27.95 0.47
C PRO A 103 -12.11 -28.83 0.61
N GLN A 104 -12.07 -29.79 1.53
CA GLN A 104 -13.21 -30.69 1.82
C GLN A 104 -13.98 -30.28 3.08
N LEU A 105 -13.51 -29.24 3.79
CA LEU A 105 -14.16 -28.72 4.99
C LEU A 105 -15.50 -28.05 4.64
N PRO A 106 -16.47 -28.05 5.55
CA PRO A 106 -17.78 -27.45 5.31
C PRO A 106 -17.74 -25.98 4.92
N ALA A 107 -16.83 -25.20 5.54
CA ALA A 107 -16.67 -23.77 5.26
C ALA A 107 -15.75 -23.46 4.07
N ALA A 108 -15.23 -24.46 3.35
CA ALA A 108 -14.21 -24.28 2.32
C ALA A 108 -14.56 -23.25 1.23
N VAL A 109 -15.87 -23.08 0.91
CA VAL A 109 -16.31 -22.07 -0.07
C VAL A 109 -16.13 -20.66 0.45
N ILE A 110 -16.43 -20.43 1.72
CA ILE A 110 -16.27 -19.13 2.38
C ILE A 110 -14.77 -18.84 2.55
N ASP A 111 -14.03 -19.84 3.02
CA ASP A 111 -12.58 -19.76 3.21
C ASP A 111 -11.85 -19.44 1.90
N LEU A 112 -12.25 -20.05 0.77
CA LEU A 112 -11.65 -19.77 -0.53
C LEU A 112 -11.83 -18.31 -0.93
N ARG A 113 -12.98 -17.70 -0.69
CA ARG A 113 -13.23 -16.27 -0.98
C ARG A 113 -12.33 -15.38 -0.15
N GLU A 114 -12.14 -15.72 1.13
CA GLU A 114 -11.25 -14.99 2.01
C GLU A 114 -9.79 -15.12 1.57
N TRP A 115 -9.35 -16.32 1.20
CA TRP A 115 -8.00 -16.53 0.64
C TRP A 115 -7.76 -15.75 -0.66
N GLN A 116 -8.75 -15.70 -1.55
CA GLN A 116 -8.66 -14.89 -2.78
C GLN A 116 -8.62 -13.38 -2.48
N ALA A 117 -9.26 -12.94 -1.40
CA ALA A 117 -9.16 -11.55 -0.96
C ALA A 117 -7.75 -11.25 -0.40
N ILE A 118 -7.18 -12.17 0.37
CA ILE A 118 -5.80 -12.09 0.87
C ILE A 118 -4.79 -12.06 -0.30
N GLU A 119 -4.98 -12.88 -1.35
CA GLU A 119 -4.13 -12.83 -2.54
C GLU A 119 -4.18 -11.46 -3.23
N ARG A 120 -5.38 -10.88 -3.41
CA ARG A 120 -5.51 -9.52 -3.99
C ARG A 120 -4.81 -8.46 -3.14
N ASP A 121 -4.91 -8.55 -1.81
CA ASP A 121 -4.21 -7.63 -0.92
C ASP A 121 -2.69 -7.82 -1.00
N TYR A 122 -2.22 -9.06 -1.14
CA TYR A 122 -0.81 -9.39 -1.36
C TYR A 122 -0.31 -8.82 -2.69
N ASP A 123 -1.04 -9.02 -3.79
CA ASP A 123 -0.69 -8.50 -5.11
C ASP A 123 -0.63 -6.96 -5.08
N THR A 124 -1.60 -6.31 -4.44
CA THR A 124 -1.60 -4.85 -4.26
C THR A 124 -0.40 -4.36 -3.45
N LEU A 125 0.05 -5.13 -2.46
CA LEU A 125 1.19 -4.77 -1.61
C LEU A 125 2.53 -5.00 -2.30
N THR A 126 2.64 -6.05 -3.12
CA THR A 126 3.90 -6.49 -3.76
C THR A 126 4.07 -5.94 -5.17
N THR A 127 2.98 -5.66 -5.86
CA THR A 127 3.04 -4.86 -7.08
C THR A 127 3.47 -3.47 -6.64
N PRO A 128 4.60 -2.95 -7.17
CA PRO A 128 4.97 -1.58 -6.88
C PRO A 128 3.75 -0.72 -7.20
N ASP A 129 3.24 0.01 -6.21
CA ASP A 129 2.20 0.98 -6.50
C ASP A 129 2.64 1.70 -7.75
N GLU A 130 1.80 1.66 -8.78
CA GLU A 130 1.99 2.43 -10.00
C GLU A 130 1.85 3.92 -9.65
N ILE A 131 2.66 4.38 -8.67
CA ILE A 131 2.69 5.76 -8.23
C ILE A 131 3.27 6.55 -9.39
N LYS A 132 2.34 7.10 -10.15
CA LYS A 132 2.72 8.09 -11.15
C LYS A 132 3.15 9.35 -10.42
N HIS A 133 4.41 9.65 -10.48
CA HIS A 133 4.96 10.89 -9.94
C HIS A 133 4.65 12.05 -10.90
N PRO A 134 4.27 13.22 -10.38
CA PRO A 134 4.10 14.39 -11.22
C PRO A 134 5.45 14.77 -11.82
N ILE A 135 5.55 14.78 -13.15
CA ILE A 135 6.76 15.10 -13.92
C ILE A 135 6.72 16.48 -14.54
N GLY A 136 5.64 17.23 -14.32
CA GLY A 136 5.45 18.58 -14.85
C GLY A 136 4.18 18.73 -15.67
N VAL A 137 4.28 19.41 -16.80
CA VAL A 137 3.18 19.62 -17.74
C VAL A 137 3.59 19.21 -19.15
N CYS A 138 2.63 18.75 -19.94
CA CYS A 138 2.87 18.41 -21.35
C CYS A 138 3.38 19.65 -22.11
N PRO A 139 4.49 19.55 -22.86
CA PRO A 139 5.05 20.70 -23.59
C PRO A 139 4.14 21.22 -24.70
N LYS A 140 3.22 20.38 -25.21
CA LYS A 140 2.34 20.75 -26.31
C LYS A 140 1.00 21.35 -25.85
N CYS A 141 0.38 20.79 -24.79
CA CYS A 141 -0.98 21.20 -24.40
C CYS A 141 -1.10 21.68 -22.94
N ASN A 142 0.01 21.79 -22.22
CA ASN A 142 0.11 22.19 -20.81
C ASN A 142 -0.74 21.34 -19.83
N ALA A 143 -1.27 20.17 -20.26
CA ALA A 143 -1.95 19.26 -19.35
C ALA A 143 -0.97 18.72 -18.29
N PRO A 144 -1.42 18.52 -17.04
CA PRO A 144 -0.58 17.90 -16.01
C PRO A 144 -0.11 16.53 -16.46
N ALA A 145 1.15 16.24 -16.24
CA ALA A 145 1.82 15.02 -16.64
C ALA A 145 2.33 14.25 -15.42
N SER A 146 2.09 12.96 -15.41
CA SER A 146 2.64 12.04 -14.41
C SER A 146 3.17 10.79 -15.10
N ALA A 147 4.26 10.23 -14.56
CA ALA A 147 4.91 9.02 -15.08
C ALA A 147 5.41 8.16 -13.91
N HIS A 148 5.63 6.89 -14.18
CA HIS A 148 6.28 5.99 -13.23
C HIS A 148 7.78 6.30 -13.14
N THR A 149 8.42 5.92 -12.05
CA THR A 149 9.87 6.14 -11.86
C THR A 149 10.75 5.46 -12.90
N TRP A 150 10.26 4.40 -13.54
CA TRP A 150 10.97 3.62 -14.57
C TRP A 150 10.61 4.01 -15.99
N ASP A 151 9.61 4.88 -16.19
CA ASP A 151 9.22 5.31 -17.52
C ASP A 151 10.31 6.18 -18.14
N LYS A 152 10.77 5.82 -19.33
CA LYS A 152 11.72 6.62 -20.11
C LYS A 152 11.01 7.67 -20.96
N THR A 153 9.79 7.34 -21.42
CA THR A 153 8.97 8.17 -22.27
C THR A 153 7.59 8.36 -21.65
N TYR A 154 7.04 9.56 -21.81
CA TYR A 154 5.68 9.93 -21.44
C TYR A 154 4.87 10.22 -22.69
N THR A 155 3.67 9.66 -22.79
CA THR A 155 2.71 9.99 -23.85
C THR A 155 1.50 10.69 -23.22
N CYS A 156 1.24 11.90 -23.69
CA CYS A 156 0.15 12.72 -23.16
C CYS A 156 -1.22 12.14 -23.54
N SER A 157 -2.05 11.84 -22.57
CA SER A 157 -3.41 11.31 -22.78
C SER A 157 -4.33 12.32 -23.47
N LYS A 158 -4.05 13.63 -23.39
CA LYS A 158 -4.89 14.69 -23.97
C LYS A 158 -4.57 14.99 -25.43
N CYS A 159 -3.30 14.99 -25.84
CA CYS A 159 -2.89 15.40 -27.19
C CYS A 159 -2.02 14.38 -27.93
N GLY A 160 -1.73 13.20 -27.34
CA GLY A 160 -0.91 12.15 -27.95
C GLY A 160 0.58 12.50 -28.10
N CYS A 161 1.03 13.66 -27.64
CA CYS A 161 2.44 14.06 -27.71
C CYS A 161 3.30 13.15 -26.82
N SER A 162 4.40 12.63 -27.37
CA SER A 162 5.41 11.87 -26.62
C SER A 162 6.60 12.74 -26.27
N SER A 163 7.14 12.57 -25.06
CA SER A 163 8.30 13.33 -24.55
C SER A 163 9.15 12.43 -23.65
N ILE A 164 10.45 12.74 -23.54
CA ILE A 164 11.35 12.05 -22.62
C ILE A 164 11.07 12.54 -21.20
N VAL A 165 10.87 11.62 -20.24
CA VAL A 165 10.53 11.94 -18.86
C VAL A 165 11.63 12.78 -18.19
N ALA A 166 12.91 12.48 -18.44
CA ALA A 166 14.04 13.23 -17.89
C ALA A 166 14.02 14.71 -18.32
N ASP A 167 13.68 14.98 -19.59
CA ASP A 167 13.61 16.35 -20.12
C ASP A 167 12.45 17.12 -19.50
N MET A 168 11.31 16.47 -19.30
CA MET A 168 10.16 17.06 -18.63
C MET A 168 10.46 17.44 -17.19
N ILE A 169 11.12 16.57 -16.43
CA ILE A 169 11.53 16.82 -15.03
C ILE A 169 12.53 17.99 -14.98
N THR A 170 13.49 18.03 -15.90
CA THR A 170 14.48 19.12 -15.98
C THR A 170 13.82 20.45 -16.29
N SER A 171 12.91 20.48 -17.25
CA SER A 171 12.12 21.67 -17.62
C SER A 171 11.25 22.16 -16.44
N ALA A 172 10.62 21.24 -15.70
CA ALA A 172 9.84 21.60 -14.52
C ALA A 172 10.71 22.22 -13.41
N LYS A 173 11.91 21.66 -13.15
CA LYS A 173 12.87 22.20 -12.18
C LYS A 173 13.36 23.60 -12.56
N ASN A 174 13.62 23.84 -13.85
CA ASN A 174 14.06 25.15 -14.34
C ASN A 174 12.98 26.22 -14.20
N ARG A 175 11.71 25.88 -14.48
CA ARG A 175 10.56 26.78 -14.26
C ARG A 175 10.42 27.17 -12.79
N LEU A 176 10.59 26.21 -11.85
CA LEU A 176 10.54 26.48 -10.42
C LEU A 176 11.68 27.41 -9.95
N LYS A 177 12.88 27.27 -10.52
CA LYS A 177 14.01 28.16 -10.22
C LYS A 177 13.76 29.58 -10.71
N ASN A 178 13.25 29.75 -11.93
CA ASN A 178 12.96 31.06 -12.52
C ASN A 178 11.83 31.79 -11.77
N ASN A 179 10.82 31.09 -11.29
CA ASN A 179 9.75 31.67 -10.48
C ASN A 179 10.18 32.08 -9.06
N ARG A 180 11.24 31.48 -8.50
CA ARG A 180 11.81 31.90 -7.21
C ARG A 180 12.70 33.14 -7.33
N GLY A 181 13.31 33.38 -8.47
CA GLY A 181 14.11 34.58 -8.72
C GLY A 181 13.29 35.86 -8.96
N GLY A 182 11.97 35.78 -9.15
CA GLY A 182 11.08 36.92 -9.38
C GLY A 182 10.44 37.52 -8.13
N LEU A 183 10.70 37.00 -6.94
CA LEU A 183 10.06 37.44 -5.68
C LEU A 183 10.96 38.33 -4.81
N GLU A 184 12.17 38.66 -5.30
CA GLU A 184 13.03 39.66 -4.64
C GLU A 184 13.01 40.93 -5.49
N THR A 185 12.03 41.78 -5.36
CA THR A 185 12.16 43.26 -5.38
C THR A 185 10.79 43.90 -5.30
N SER A 186 10.29 44.21 -4.14
CA SER A 186 9.69 45.51 -3.80
C SER A 186 9.33 45.54 -2.32
N PRO A 187 10.06 46.27 -1.49
CA PRO A 187 9.57 46.64 -0.18
C PRO A 187 8.41 47.62 -0.37
N LYS A 188 7.16 47.14 -0.32
CA LYS A 188 6.05 48.06 -0.16
C LYS A 188 6.21 48.82 1.15
N LYS A 189 6.45 50.13 1.02
CA LYS A 189 6.36 51.10 2.11
C LYS A 189 5.06 50.85 2.85
N VAL A 190 5.17 50.39 4.09
CA VAL A 190 4.06 50.38 5.01
C VAL A 190 3.84 51.81 5.44
N GLU A 191 2.84 52.48 4.88
CA GLU A 191 2.27 53.71 5.40
C GLU A 191 1.75 53.44 6.81
N LYS A 192 2.43 54.04 7.79
CA LYS A 192 1.97 54.08 9.16
C LYS A 192 0.66 54.92 9.22
N ASN A 193 -0.43 54.25 9.42
CA ASN A 193 -1.71 54.90 9.74
C ASN A 193 -1.71 55.18 11.25
N PRO A 194 -1.73 56.45 11.74
CA PRO A 194 -1.76 56.75 13.14
C PRO A 194 -3.21 56.80 13.62
N GLY A 195 -3.52 56.01 14.63
CA GLY A 195 -4.57 56.37 15.58
C GLY A 195 -5.95 55.79 15.37
N HIS A 196 -6.23 54.66 15.97
CA HIS A 196 -7.55 54.43 16.59
C HIS A 196 -7.33 53.87 18.00
N ILE A 197 -7.49 54.81 18.96
CA ILE A 197 -7.53 54.49 20.40
C ILE A 197 -8.88 53.85 20.70
N TYR A 198 -8.86 52.58 21.03
CA TYR A 198 -10.03 51.86 21.51
C TYR A 198 -10.20 52.12 23.03
N LYS A 199 -11.26 52.85 23.42
CA LYS A 199 -11.67 52.99 24.84
C LYS A 199 -12.51 51.77 25.22
N PRO A 200 -12.21 51.08 26.33
CA PRO A 200 -13.07 50.04 26.84
C PRO A 200 -14.24 50.67 27.62
N SER A 201 -15.46 50.34 27.25
CA SER A 201 -16.66 50.63 28.03
C SER A 201 -16.73 49.68 29.22
N ARG A 202 -16.84 50.26 30.43
CA ARG A 202 -17.23 49.58 31.68
C ARG A 202 -18.73 49.32 31.63
N ILE A 203 -19.13 48.08 31.88
CA ILE A 203 -20.33 47.72 32.66
C ILE A 203 -19.94 46.48 33.44
#